data_b1c68eadbb7297218b1a68c24d23efa9
#
_entry.id   b1c68eadbb7297218b1a68c24d23efa9
#
_cell.length_a   1.000
_cell.length_b   1.000
_cell.length_c   1.000
_cell.angle_alpha   90.00
_cell.angle_beta   90.00
_cell.angle_gamma   90.00
#
_symmetry.space_group_name_H-M   'P 1'
#
loop_
_entity.id
_entity.type
_entity.pdbx_description
1 polymer ?
#
loop_
_entity_poly.entity_id
_entity_poly.type
_entity_poly.pdbx_seq_one_letter_code
_entity_poly.pdbx_strand_id
1 'polypeptide(L)'
;MAPETDYTRKFRKELMAGLSSLVLLAVLARAGREMYGYEIAKAVKAEGEGGLIFKQGAIYPVLRSLNTSGLLDSRVEASAFGPPRRYYNITSEGLKALNDWQGAWKDMREFVDDALLAGGMKHDYQPSA
;
A
#
# COMPACT_ATOMS: atom_id res chain seq x y z
N MET A 1 25.22 8.64 -5.80
CA MET A 1 24.30 8.26 -4.73
C MET A 1 24.58 6.83 -4.31
N ALA A 2 24.76 6.60 -3.03
CA ALA A 2 25.07 5.27 -2.53
C ALA A 2 23.85 4.35 -2.67
N PRO A 3 24.04 3.07 -2.97
CA PRO A 3 22.93 2.12 -3.03
C PRO A 3 22.30 1.91 -1.66
N GLU A 4 21.03 1.55 -1.65
CA GLU A 4 20.34 1.26 -0.42
C GLU A 4 20.92 0.01 0.24
N THR A 5 21.10 0.06 1.56
CA THR A 5 21.60 -1.09 2.31
C THR A 5 20.57 -2.21 2.40
N ASP A 6 21.06 -3.43 2.67
CA ASP A 6 20.17 -4.59 2.79
C ASP A 6 19.19 -4.45 3.96
N TYR A 7 19.64 -3.92 5.10
CA TYR A 7 18.75 -3.73 6.25
C TYR A 7 17.70 -2.64 5.99
N THR A 8 18.02 -1.61 5.22
CA THR A 8 17.05 -0.58 4.86
C THR A 8 16.03 -1.13 3.86
N ARG A 9 16.48 -1.93 2.90
CA ARG A 9 15.59 -2.58 1.93
C ARG A 9 14.61 -3.52 2.64
N LYS A 10 15.10 -4.29 3.60
CA LYS A 10 14.26 -5.18 4.39
C LYS A 10 13.21 -4.40 5.19
N PHE A 11 13.63 -3.34 5.85
CA PHE A 11 12.74 -2.48 6.62
C PHE A 11 11.63 -1.90 5.73
N ARG A 12 12.01 -1.36 4.58
CA ARG A 12 11.05 -0.78 3.63
C ARG A 12 10.04 -1.83 3.15
N LYS A 13 10.50 -3.03 2.88
CA LYS A 13 9.64 -4.13 2.45
C LYS A 13 8.63 -4.51 3.54
N GLU A 14 9.10 -4.61 4.78
CA GLU A 14 8.22 -4.92 5.92
C GLU A 14 7.19 -3.82 6.15
N LEU A 15 7.60 -2.57 6.04
CA LEU A 15 6.70 -1.43 6.20
C LEU A 15 5.62 -1.43 5.13
N MET A 16 6.00 -1.65 3.87
CA MET A 16 5.03 -1.69 2.78
C MET A 16 4.11 -2.89 2.84
N ALA A 17 4.56 -4.01 3.38
CA ALA A 17 3.68 -5.15 3.57
C ALA A 17 2.50 -4.80 4.46
N GLY A 18 2.72 -3.95 5.47
CA GLY A 18 1.65 -3.51 6.35
C GLY A 18 0.79 -2.39 5.78
N LEU A 19 1.35 -1.60 4.85
CA LEU A 19 0.64 -0.43 4.31
C LEU A 19 -0.04 -0.69 2.96
N SER A 20 0.27 -1.79 2.31
CA SER A 20 -0.20 -2.04 0.94
C SER A 20 -1.73 -2.04 0.83
N SER A 21 -2.42 -2.65 1.78
CA SER A 21 -3.89 -2.68 1.76
C SER A 21 -4.48 -1.29 1.85
N LEU A 22 -3.93 -0.45 2.72
CA LEU A 22 -4.38 0.93 2.87
C LEU A 22 -4.21 1.71 1.56
N VAL A 23 -3.03 1.59 0.95
CA VAL A 23 -2.72 2.30 -0.30
C VAL A 23 -3.64 1.84 -1.42
N LEU A 24 -3.87 0.53 -1.56
CA LEU A 24 -4.72 0.00 -2.62
C LEU A 24 -6.18 0.42 -2.46
N LEU A 25 -6.71 0.40 -1.24
CA LEU A 25 -8.05 0.91 -0.98
C LEU A 25 -8.16 2.39 -1.32
N ALA A 26 -7.14 3.17 -0.95
CA ALA A 26 -7.11 4.62 -1.23
C ALA A 26 -7.12 4.89 -2.73
N VAL A 27 -6.33 4.13 -3.50
CA VAL A 27 -6.26 4.28 -4.96
C VAL A 27 -7.63 4.01 -5.59
N LEU A 28 -8.30 2.91 -5.18
CA LEU A 28 -9.61 2.56 -5.73
C LEU A 28 -10.68 3.55 -5.31
N ALA A 29 -10.64 4.03 -4.07
CA ALA A 29 -11.59 5.04 -3.61
C ALA A 29 -11.43 6.35 -4.38
N ARG A 30 -10.19 6.78 -4.60
CA ARG A 30 -9.92 8.01 -5.36
C ARG A 30 -10.36 7.89 -6.80
N ALA A 31 -10.18 6.72 -7.42
CA ALA A 31 -10.59 6.51 -8.80
C ALA A 31 -12.11 6.60 -8.96
N GLY A 32 -12.86 6.17 -7.95
CA GLY A 32 -14.33 6.22 -7.99
C GLY A 32 -14.93 5.32 -9.05
N ARG A 33 -14.19 4.32 -9.52
CA ARG A 33 -14.64 3.37 -10.54
C ARG A 33 -13.88 2.05 -10.37
N GLU A 34 -14.38 1.01 -11.01
CA GLU A 34 -13.65 -0.25 -11.04
C GLU A 34 -12.39 -0.13 -11.88
N MET A 35 -11.38 -0.89 -11.50
CA MET A 35 -10.09 -0.89 -12.18
C MET A 35 -9.58 -2.32 -12.25
N TYR A 36 -8.91 -2.68 -13.36
CA TYR A 36 -8.24 -3.98 -13.39
C TYR A 36 -6.78 -3.86 -12.93
N GLY A 37 -6.18 -5.01 -12.62
CA GLY A 37 -4.89 -5.04 -11.95
C GLY A 37 -3.80 -4.16 -12.55
N TYR A 38 -3.68 -4.17 -13.88
CA TYR A 38 -2.70 -3.34 -14.56
C TYR A 38 -2.93 -1.84 -14.33
N GLU A 39 -4.20 -1.41 -14.39
CA GLU A 39 -4.55 0.00 -14.11
C GLU A 39 -4.20 0.38 -12.68
N ILE A 40 -4.47 -0.51 -11.73
CA ILE A 40 -4.16 -0.27 -10.33
C ILE A 40 -2.64 -0.12 -10.15
N ALA A 41 -1.87 -1.02 -10.77
CA ALA A 41 -0.42 -0.96 -10.71
C ALA A 41 0.11 0.38 -11.26
N LYS A 42 -0.46 0.83 -12.37
CA LYS A 42 -0.11 2.12 -12.96
C LYS A 42 -0.47 3.29 -12.06
N ALA A 43 -1.64 3.25 -11.45
CA ALA A 43 -2.10 4.32 -10.56
C ALA A 43 -1.21 4.43 -9.32
N VAL A 44 -0.82 3.31 -8.73
CA VAL A 44 0.10 3.30 -7.60
C VAL A 44 1.44 3.91 -7.99
N LYS A 45 1.94 3.57 -9.17
CA LYS A 45 3.20 4.12 -9.69
C LYS A 45 3.11 5.63 -9.90
N ALA A 46 1.95 6.10 -10.36
CA ALA A 46 1.72 7.53 -10.61
C ALA A 46 1.65 8.35 -9.32
N GLU A 47 1.41 7.71 -8.18
CA GLU A 47 1.34 8.38 -6.88
C GLU A 47 2.73 8.69 -6.30
N GLY A 48 3.77 8.72 -7.13
CA GLY A 48 5.11 9.10 -6.75
C GLY A 48 6.02 7.90 -6.53
N GLU A 49 6.90 8.00 -5.55
CA GLU A 49 7.90 6.97 -5.29
C GLU A 49 7.32 5.68 -4.73
N GLY A 50 6.09 5.71 -4.22
CA GLY A 50 5.43 4.52 -3.69
C GLY A 50 5.38 3.38 -4.70
N GLY A 51 5.27 3.69 -5.99
CA GLY A 51 5.26 2.69 -7.03
C GLY A 51 6.54 1.90 -7.16
N LEU A 52 7.66 2.45 -6.70
CA LEU A 52 8.95 1.77 -6.70
C LEU A 52 9.04 0.71 -5.60
N ILE A 53 8.21 0.83 -4.58
CA ILE A 53 8.19 -0.09 -3.43
C ILE A 53 7.32 -1.30 -3.74
N PHE A 54 6.29 -1.12 -4.56
CA PHE A 54 5.43 -2.21 -5.01
C PHE A 54 6.01 -2.84 -6.26
N LYS A 55 6.46 -4.07 -6.13
CA LYS A 55 6.75 -4.86 -7.32
C LYS A 55 5.43 -5.19 -7.99
N GLN A 56 5.41 -5.22 -9.31
CA GLN A 56 4.19 -5.43 -10.08
C GLN A 56 3.38 -6.64 -9.62
N GLY A 57 4.06 -7.74 -9.30
CA GLY A 57 3.38 -8.94 -8.84
C GLY A 57 2.89 -8.89 -7.39
N ALA A 58 3.40 -7.96 -6.59
CA ALA A 58 3.09 -7.91 -5.16
C ALA A 58 1.69 -7.40 -4.86
N ILE A 59 1.07 -6.65 -5.76
CA ILE A 59 -0.27 -6.11 -5.54
C ILE A 59 -1.37 -7.17 -5.68
N TYR A 60 -1.17 -8.20 -6.51
CA TYR A 60 -2.21 -9.18 -6.80
C TYR A 60 -2.64 -10.00 -5.58
N PRO A 61 -1.71 -10.53 -4.76
CA PRO A 61 -2.13 -11.21 -3.53
C PRO A 61 -2.89 -10.29 -2.57
N VAL A 62 -2.52 -9.01 -2.50
CA VAL A 62 -3.20 -8.05 -1.63
C VAL A 62 -4.62 -7.78 -2.15
N LEU A 63 -4.77 -7.60 -3.46
CA LEU A 63 -6.09 -7.42 -4.06
C LEU A 63 -7.00 -8.62 -3.80
N ARG A 64 -6.46 -9.84 -3.93
CA ARG A 64 -7.22 -11.06 -3.63
C ARG A 64 -7.65 -11.12 -2.17
N SER A 65 -6.74 -10.76 -1.26
CA SER A 65 -7.04 -10.74 0.17
C SER A 65 -8.15 -9.75 0.49
N LEU A 66 -8.09 -8.54 -0.07
CA LEU A 66 -9.11 -7.53 0.12
C LEU A 66 -10.46 -7.97 -0.46
N ASN A 67 -10.42 -8.65 -1.60
CA ASN A 67 -11.63 -9.20 -2.21
C ASN A 67 -12.24 -10.30 -1.33
N THR A 68 -11.42 -11.21 -0.81
CA THR A 68 -11.88 -12.28 0.08
C THR A 68 -12.48 -11.71 1.36
N SER A 69 -11.94 -10.61 1.86
CA SER A 69 -12.42 -9.96 3.08
C SER A 69 -13.69 -9.13 2.87
N GLY A 70 -14.15 -8.99 1.64
CA GLY A 70 -15.33 -8.20 1.34
C GLY A 70 -15.10 -6.70 1.25
N LEU A 71 -13.85 -6.26 1.28
CA LEU A 71 -13.51 -4.83 1.14
C LEU A 71 -13.46 -4.39 -0.32
N LEU A 72 -13.24 -5.35 -1.22
CA LEU A 72 -13.35 -5.17 -2.67
C LEU A 72 -14.30 -6.22 -3.22
N ASP A 73 -15.02 -5.84 -4.26
CA ASP A 73 -15.70 -6.79 -5.14
C ASP A 73 -14.87 -6.96 -6.39
N SER A 74 -15.04 -8.09 -7.07
CA SER A 74 -14.38 -8.30 -8.35
C SER A 74 -15.31 -8.97 -9.34
N ARG A 75 -15.03 -8.73 -10.63
CA ARG A 75 -15.68 -9.41 -11.74
C ARG A 75 -14.65 -9.68 -12.82
N VAL A 76 -14.90 -10.70 -13.60
CA VAL A 76 -14.01 -11.04 -14.72
C VAL A 76 -14.72 -10.67 -16.02
N GLU A 77 -14.00 -10.02 -16.91
CA GLU A 77 -14.50 -9.65 -18.23
C GLU A 77 -13.62 -10.28 -19.30
N ALA A 78 -14.26 -10.92 -20.27
CA ALA A 78 -13.55 -11.53 -21.38
C ALA A 78 -12.92 -10.43 -22.23
N SER A 79 -11.70 -10.67 -22.70
CA SER A 79 -10.99 -9.77 -23.58
C SER A 79 -11.00 -10.33 -25.00
N ALA A 80 -11.20 -9.47 -26.00
CA ALA A 80 -11.18 -9.88 -27.40
C ALA A 80 -9.78 -10.35 -27.83
N PHE A 81 -8.75 -9.75 -27.25
CA PHE A 81 -7.36 -10.07 -27.58
C PHE A 81 -6.57 -10.20 -26.29
N GLY A 82 -6.46 -11.41 -25.79
CA GLY A 82 -5.68 -11.68 -24.61
C GLY A 82 -6.47 -12.36 -23.50
N PRO A 83 -5.87 -12.54 -22.33
CA PRO A 83 -6.54 -13.19 -21.21
C PRO A 83 -7.67 -12.32 -20.65
N PRO A 84 -8.66 -12.96 -20.00
CA PRO A 84 -9.71 -12.22 -19.31
C PRO A 84 -9.13 -11.28 -18.26
N ARG A 85 -9.80 -10.16 -18.04
CA ARG A 85 -9.38 -9.15 -17.05
C ARG A 85 -10.26 -9.22 -15.83
N ARG A 86 -9.65 -9.17 -14.65
CA ARG A 86 -10.38 -9.07 -13.40
C ARG A 86 -10.40 -7.61 -12.97
N TYR A 87 -11.62 -7.10 -12.80
CA TYR A 87 -11.85 -5.73 -12.34
C TYR A 87 -12.18 -5.75 -10.86
N TYR A 88 -11.68 -4.77 -10.13
CA TYR A 88 -11.92 -4.60 -8.70
C TYR A 88 -12.63 -3.29 -8.45
N ASN A 89 -13.53 -3.30 -7.48
CA ASN A 89 -14.27 -2.13 -7.06
C ASN A 89 -14.33 -2.11 -5.54
N ILE A 90 -14.18 -0.93 -4.95
CA ILE A 90 -14.27 -0.80 -3.49
C ILE A 90 -15.74 -0.91 -3.06
N THR A 91 -15.97 -1.69 -2.00
CA THR A 91 -17.31 -1.87 -1.44
C THR A 91 -17.60 -0.81 -0.39
N SER A 92 -18.86 -0.74 0.09
CA SER A 92 -19.19 0.13 1.21
C SER A 92 -18.40 -0.25 2.46
N GLU A 93 -18.16 -1.55 2.67
CA GLU A 93 -17.31 -2.01 3.77
C GLU A 93 -15.88 -1.58 3.57
N GLY A 94 -15.41 -1.59 2.32
CA GLY A 94 -14.06 -1.11 1.99
C GLY A 94 -13.91 0.38 2.29
N LEU A 95 -14.92 1.18 2.01
CA LEU A 95 -14.88 2.61 2.32
C LEU A 95 -14.85 2.87 3.83
N LYS A 96 -15.62 2.08 4.59
CA LYS A 96 -15.58 2.16 6.06
C LYS A 96 -14.21 1.79 6.59
N ALA A 97 -13.63 0.70 6.07
CA ALA A 97 -12.30 0.26 6.46
C ALA A 97 -11.27 1.33 6.16
N LEU A 98 -11.35 1.93 4.96
CA LEU A 98 -10.42 3.00 4.57
C LEU A 98 -10.48 4.16 5.54
N ASN A 99 -11.68 4.57 5.92
CA ASN A 99 -11.86 5.67 6.88
C ASN A 99 -11.24 5.33 8.24
N ASP A 100 -11.49 4.12 8.74
CA ASP A 100 -10.94 3.67 10.01
C ASP A 100 -9.42 3.56 9.95
N TRP A 101 -8.89 3.04 8.85
CA TRP A 101 -7.45 2.85 8.69
C TRP A 101 -6.69 4.16 8.51
N GLN A 102 -7.34 5.19 7.97
CA GLN A 102 -6.74 6.52 7.93
C GLN A 102 -6.47 7.02 9.36
N GLY A 103 -7.43 6.82 10.26
CA GLY A 103 -7.25 7.18 11.66
C GLY A 103 -6.16 6.37 12.33
N ALA A 104 -6.17 5.05 12.09
CA ALA A 104 -5.14 4.17 12.65
C ALA A 104 -3.75 4.56 12.14
N TRP A 105 -3.63 4.87 10.85
CA TRP A 105 -2.36 5.31 10.27
C TRP A 105 -1.88 6.62 10.91
N LYS A 106 -2.78 7.57 11.08
CA LYS A 106 -2.45 8.85 11.72
C LYS A 106 -1.90 8.63 13.13
N ASP A 107 -2.58 7.80 13.91
CA ASP A 107 -2.16 7.49 15.29
C ASP A 107 -0.79 6.80 15.31
N MET A 108 -0.59 5.84 14.44
CA MET A 108 0.69 5.11 14.36
C MET A 108 1.82 6.04 13.92
N ARG A 109 1.56 6.91 12.95
CA ARG A 109 2.57 7.86 12.49
C ARG A 109 2.97 8.83 13.60
N GLU A 110 2.00 9.36 14.34
CA GLU A 110 2.28 10.25 15.46
C GLU A 110 3.09 9.55 16.54
N PHE A 111 2.74 8.30 16.84
CA PHE A 111 3.46 7.51 17.81
C PHE A 111 4.92 7.30 17.39
N VAL A 112 5.14 6.95 16.14
CA VAL A 112 6.49 6.73 15.61
C VAL A 112 7.28 8.03 15.59
N ASP A 113 6.66 9.13 15.13
CA ASP A 113 7.31 10.44 15.10
C ASP A 113 7.74 10.87 16.51
N ASP A 114 6.87 10.67 17.50
CA ASP A 114 7.19 10.99 18.89
C ASP A 114 8.36 10.16 19.41
N ALA A 115 8.38 8.87 19.07
CA ALA A 115 9.46 7.98 19.47
C ALA A 115 10.80 8.44 18.87
N LEU A 116 10.78 8.84 17.60
CA LEU A 116 11.99 9.31 16.93
C LEU A 116 12.51 10.61 17.55
N LEU A 117 11.63 11.54 17.87
CA LEU A 117 12.01 12.82 18.48
C LEU A 117 12.51 12.63 19.91
N ALA A 118 11.83 11.78 20.69
CA ALA A 118 12.16 11.61 22.11
C ALA A 118 13.42 10.79 22.33
N GLY A 119 13.68 9.78 21.50
CA GLY A 119 14.68 8.75 21.79
C GLY A 119 15.97 8.80 21.01
N GLY A 120 15.98 9.32 19.80
CA GLY A 120 17.08 9.06 18.90
C GLY A 120 17.85 10.27 18.38
N MET A 121 17.40 11.46 18.66
CA MET A 121 17.92 12.65 17.98
C MET A 121 18.87 13.47 18.83
N LYS A 122 19.48 12.88 19.86
CA LYS A 122 20.47 13.56 20.68
C LYS A 122 21.83 13.51 19.98
N HIS A 123 22.42 14.68 19.76
CA HIS A 123 23.69 14.80 19.06
C HIS A 123 24.87 14.22 19.82
N ASP A 124 24.76 14.11 21.13
CA ASP A 124 25.83 13.62 22.00
C ASP A 124 25.81 12.12 22.22
N TYR A 125 24.88 11.41 21.60
CA TYR A 125 24.79 9.96 21.73
C TYR A 125 25.95 9.26 21.02
N GLN A 126 26.62 8.35 21.75
CA GLN A 126 27.73 7.57 21.22
C GLN A 126 27.29 6.11 21.07
N PRO A 127 27.04 5.66 19.82
CA PRO A 127 26.62 4.27 19.63
C PRO A 127 27.75 3.29 19.93
N SER A 128 27.35 2.07 20.30
CA SER A 128 28.30 0.98 20.48
C SER A 128 28.94 0.60 19.17
N ALA A 129 30.21 0.28 19.19
CA ALA A 129 30.94 -0.10 18.00
C ALA A 129 30.49 -1.46 17.46
#